data_7f60a2d99ae168aae70e229831665a4f
#
_entry.id   7f60a2d99ae168aae70e229831665a4f
#
_cell.length_a   1.000
_cell.length_b   1.000
_cell.length_c   1.000
_cell.angle_alpha   90.00
_cell.angle_beta   90.00
_cell.angle_gamma   90.00
#
_symmetry.space_group_name_H-M   'P 1'
#
loop_
_entity.id
_entity.type
_entity.pdbx_description
1 polymer ?
#
loop_
_entity_poly.entity_id
_entity_poly.type
_entity_poly.pdbx_seq_one_letter_code
_entity_poly.pdbx_strand_id
1 'polypeptide(L)'
;AYNYNAVLDNLAGFYEMTADREVVKQEFRLETLLRQLAVNPEGYDFVLPYQAADGLRYKQVNVLWGDQNHKTVCLVRVDVTDMLATERAAKAELERALVLSREAGRAKSDFLSAMSHDIRTPMNAIMGMTALANVNIGDSDRVRDCLKKINAASGHLLSLINDVLDMGKIERNK
;
A
#
# COMPACT_ATOMS: atom_id res chain seq x y z
N ALA A 1 35.76 40.08 -12.49
CA ALA A 1 34.53 39.30 -12.61
C ALA A 1 34.75 37.99 -11.84
N TYR A 2 33.90 37.70 -10.88
CA TYR A 2 33.93 36.40 -10.16
C TYR A 2 33.55 35.30 -11.15
N ASN A 3 34.43 34.29 -11.29
CA ASN A 3 34.10 33.12 -12.08
C ASN A 3 33.36 32.13 -11.17
N TYR A 4 32.05 32.06 -11.30
CA TYR A 4 31.18 31.20 -10.50
C TYR A 4 31.63 29.73 -10.56
N ASN A 5 31.98 29.19 -11.73
CA ASN A 5 32.40 27.80 -11.87
C ASN A 5 33.73 27.50 -11.14
N ALA A 6 34.66 28.47 -11.09
CA ALA A 6 35.89 28.31 -10.32
C ALA A 6 35.65 28.33 -8.78
N VAL A 7 34.68 29.13 -8.34
CA VAL A 7 34.22 29.10 -6.92
C VAL A 7 33.54 27.79 -6.61
N LEU A 8 32.72 27.25 -7.52
CA LEU A 8 32.05 25.95 -7.39
C LEU A 8 33.06 24.81 -7.28
N ASP A 9 34.12 24.81 -8.09
CA ASP A 9 35.16 23.77 -8.05
C ASP A 9 35.91 23.77 -6.70
N ASN A 10 36.07 24.92 -6.05
CA ASN A 10 36.63 25.04 -4.71
C ASN A 10 35.64 24.63 -3.62
N LEU A 11 34.34 24.94 -3.76
CA LEU A 11 33.29 24.59 -2.80
C LEU A 11 32.95 23.07 -2.83
N ALA A 12 33.08 22.43 -3.99
CA ALA A 12 32.85 20.99 -4.12
C ALA A 12 33.86 20.13 -3.33
N GLY A 13 35.01 20.70 -2.91
CA GLY A 13 35.93 20.06 -1.98
C GLY A 13 35.45 20.04 -0.51
N PHE A 14 34.53 20.90 -0.14
CA PHE A 14 33.95 20.99 1.21
C PHE A 14 32.80 20.00 1.45
N TYR A 15 32.21 19.47 0.38
CA TYR A 15 31.19 18.45 0.50
C TYR A 15 31.83 17.10 0.21
N GLU A 16 32.14 16.33 1.23
CA GLU A 16 32.47 14.90 1.12
C GLU A 16 31.20 14.17 0.63
N MET A 17 31.02 14.13 -0.69
CA MET A 17 29.84 13.53 -1.29
C MET A 17 30.12 12.08 -1.59
N THR A 18 29.32 11.20 -1.05
CA THR A 18 29.34 9.76 -1.33
C THR A 18 28.75 9.43 -2.71
N ALA A 19 28.02 10.34 -3.34
CA ALA A 19 27.52 10.20 -4.70
C ALA A 19 28.51 10.79 -5.71
N ASP A 20 28.45 10.32 -6.95
CA ASP A 20 29.29 10.71 -8.06
C ASP A 20 29.54 12.21 -8.10
N ARG A 21 30.74 12.63 -7.64
CA ARG A 21 31.13 14.03 -7.44
C ARG A 21 31.00 14.84 -8.71
N GLU A 22 31.16 14.22 -9.86
CA GLU A 22 31.05 14.86 -11.16
C GLU A 22 29.58 15.14 -11.56
N VAL A 23 28.65 14.24 -11.20
CA VAL A 23 27.21 14.41 -11.46
C VAL A 23 26.70 15.63 -10.67
N VAL A 24 27.07 15.72 -9.40
CA VAL A 24 26.67 16.85 -8.55
C VAL A 24 27.28 18.15 -9.03
N LYS A 25 28.55 18.16 -9.43
CA LYS A 25 29.18 19.34 -10.01
C LYS A 25 28.47 19.81 -11.28
N GLN A 26 28.00 18.88 -12.11
CA GLN A 26 27.26 19.20 -13.32
C GLN A 26 25.92 19.86 -13.03
N GLU A 27 25.19 19.42 -12.00
CA GLU A 27 23.92 20.02 -11.60
C GLU A 27 24.09 21.48 -11.13
N PHE A 28 25.21 21.80 -10.49
CA PHE A 28 25.49 23.17 -10.01
C PHE A 28 26.16 24.07 -11.04
N ARG A 29 26.55 23.59 -12.23
CA ARG A 29 27.13 24.47 -13.26
C ARG A 29 26.12 25.52 -13.70
N LEU A 30 26.59 26.77 -13.82
CA LEU A 30 25.73 27.88 -14.20
C LEU A 30 24.95 27.64 -15.49
N GLU A 31 25.57 26.99 -16.48
CA GLU A 31 24.91 26.62 -17.73
C GLU A 31 23.76 25.64 -17.54
N THR A 32 23.91 24.65 -16.64
CA THR A 32 22.86 23.69 -16.29
C THR A 32 21.71 24.37 -15.56
N LEU A 33 22.03 25.22 -14.56
CA LEU A 33 21.03 25.97 -13.82
C LEU A 33 20.20 26.88 -14.75
N LEU A 34 20.86 27.64 -15.63
CA LEU A 34 20.18 28.52 -16.57
C LEU A 34 19.32 27.77 -17.59
N ARG A 35 19.83 26.64 -18.09
CA ARG A 35 19.08 25.79 -19.03
C ARG A 35 17.82 25.21 -18.38
N GLN A 36 17.92 24.73 -17.14
CA GLN A 36 16.76 24.19 -16.41
C GLN A 36 15.75 25.28 -16.07
N LEU A 37 16.20 26.46 -15.65
CA LEU A 37 15.34 27.62 -15.40
C LEU A 37 14.67 28.17 -16.67
N ALA A 38 15.29 28.00 -17.83
CA ALA A 38 14.66 28.37 -19.10
C ALA A 38 13.47 27.43 -19.44
N VAL A 39 13.52 26.17 -19.01
CA VAL A 39 12.43 25.19 -19.17
C VAL A 39 11.39 25.33 -18.07
N ASN A 40 11.83 25.64 -16.85
CA ASN A 40 11.00 25.78 -15.67
C ASN A 40 11.16 27.18 -15.05
N PRO A 41 10.50 28.22 -15.59
CA PRO A 41 10.71 29.60 -15.16
C PRO A 41 10.30 29.89 -13.72
N GLU A 42 9.38 29.11 -13.15
CA GLU A 42 8.94 29.20 -11.75
C GLU A 42 9.97 28.64 -10.77
N GLY A 43 10.97 27.93 -11.28
CA GLY A 43 12.00 27.23 -10.49
C GLY A 43 11.89 25.74 -10.57
N TYR A 44 12.90 25.06 -10.04
CA TYR A 44 12.95 23.61 -9.90
C TYR A 44 13.74 23.23 -8.66
N ASP A 45 13.60 21.98 -8.24
CA ASP A 45 14.34 21.44 -7.10
C ASP A 45 14.95 20.07 -7.41
N PHE A 46 15.94 19.70 -6.63
CA PHE A 46 16.54 18.38 -6.62
C PHE A 46 17.10 18.05 -5.24
N VAL A 47 17.20 16.74 -4.94
CA VAL A 47 17.70 16.24 -3.65
C VAL A 47 19.08 15.64 -3.85
N LEU A 48 20.01 16.02 -2.98
CA LEU A 48 21.39 15.53 -2.97
C LEU A 48 21.71 14.82 -1.66
N PRO A 49 22.31 13.61 -1.72
CA PRO A 49 22.94 13.01 -0.56
C PRO A 49 24.25 13.75 -0.22
N TYR A 50 24.56 13.90 1.04
CA TYR A 50 25.86 14.38 1.51
C TYR A 50 26.28 13.65 2.77
N GLN A 51 27.61 13.49 2.96
CA GLN A 51 28.16 12.89 4.16
C GLN A 51 28.32 13.96 5.24
N ALA A 52 27.65 13.78 6.36
CA ALA A 52 27.83 14.58 7.57
C ALA A 52 28.62 13.78 8.63
N ALA A 53 29.03 14.43 9.70
CA ALA A 53 29.79 13.78 10.78
C ALA A 53 28.99 12.64 11.47
N ASP A 54 27.67 12.73 11.47
CA ASP A 54 26.71 11.80 12.07
C ASP A 54 26.09 10.81 11.07
N GLY A 55 26.52 10.84 9.79
CA GLY A 55 26.07 9.89 8.77
C GLY A 55 25.63 10.52 7.44
N LEU A 56 24.95 9.71 6.64
CA LEU A 56 24.41 10.14 5.36
C LEU A 56 23.17 11.01 5.57
N ARG A 57 23.19 12.22 5.01
CA ARG A 57 22.09 13.18 5.06
C ARG A 57 21.65 13.59 3.65
N TYR A 58 20.51 14.27 3.57
CA TYR A 58 19.92 14.72 2.31
C TYR A 58 19.61 16.22 2.36
N LYS A 59 20.01 16.93 1.31
CA LYS A 59 19.66 18.36 1.09
C LYS A 59 18.80 18.49 -0.13
N GLN A 60 17.67 19.17 0.01
CA GLN A 60 16.91 19.69 -1.11
C GLN A 60 17.48 21.03 -1.51
N VAL A 61 17.73 21.20 -2.81
CA VAL A 61 18.21 22.44 -3.41
C VAL A 61 17.11 22.97 -4.29
N ASN A 62 16.55 24.12 -3.92
CA ASN A 62 15.58 24.83 -4.75
C ASN A 62 16.33 25.89 -5.55
N VAL A 63 16.12 25.90 -6.86
CA VAL A 63 16.73 26.81 -7.83
C VAL A 63 15.63 27.67 -8.41
N LEU A 64 15.77 28.97 -8.26
CA LEU A 64 14.77 29.94 -8.74
C LEU A 64 15.46 31.23 -9.22
N TRP A 65 14.72 32.03 -10.02
CA TRP A 65 15.17 33.37 -10.35
C TRP A 65 15.14 34.26 -9.11
N GLY A 66 16.23 34.95 -8.84
CA GLY A 66 16.33 35.87 -7.71
C GLY A 66 15.77 37.28 -8.01
N ASP A 67 15.48 37.59 -9.27
CA ASP A 67 14.90 38.85 -9.71
C ASP A 67 13.99 38.66 -10.93
N GLN A 68 13.09 39.65 -11.14
CA GLN A 68 12.11 39.61 -12.24
C GLN A 68 12.76 39.77 -13.63
N ASN A 69 14.01 40.24 -13.71
CA ASN A 69 14.72 40.42 -14.98
C ASN A 69 15.59 39.20 -15.35
N HIS A 70 15.52 38.13 -14.58
CA HIS A 70 16.26 36.88 -14.78
C HIS A 70 17.79 37.07 -14.84
N LYS A 71 18.31 38.02 -14.06
CA LYS A 71 19.75 38.32 -13.98
C LYS A 71 20.46 37.64 -12.85
N THR A 72 19.71 37.20 -11.84
CA THR A 72 20.24 36.49 -10.67
C THR A 72 19.56 35.17 -10.48
N VAL A 73 20.34 34.14 -10.08
CA VAL A 73 19.85 32.84 -9.70
C VAL A 73 20.00 32.68 -8.18
N CYS A 74 18.93 32.28 -7.52
CA CYS A 74 18.89 32.00 -6.10
C CYS A 74 18.90 30.47 -5.87
N LEU A 75 19.77 30.01 -4.97
CA LEU A 75 19.86 28.62 -4.54
C LEU A 75 19.50 28.56 -3.06
N VAL A 76 18.36 27.95 -2.75
CA VAL A 76 17.92 27.71 -1.37
C VAL A 76 18.16 26.23 -1.03
N ARG A 77 18.92 25.98 0.03
CA ARG A 77 19.26 24.63 0.47
C ARG A 77 18.63 24.35 1.83
N VAL A 78 17.92 23.24 1.93
CA VAL A 78 17.26 22.79 3.17
C VAL A 78 17.67 21.35 3.45
N ASP A 79 18.02 21.07 4.70
CA ASP A 79 18.21 19.67 5.14
C ASP A 79 16.83 19.01 5.25
N VAL A 80 16.64 17.94 4.49
CA VAL A 80 15.36 17.20 4.42
C VAL A 80 15.49 15.77 4.92
N THR A 81 16.59 15.45 5.61
CA THR A 81 16.90 14.09 6.08
C THR A 81 15.80 13.52 6.94
N ASP A 82 15.37 14.25 7.96
CA ASP A 82 14.35 13.80 8.91
C ASP A 82 12.98 13.72 8.24
N MET A 83 12.68 14.66 7.34
CA MET A 83 11.44 14.65 6.55
C MET A 83 11.36 13.41 5.66
N LEU A 84 12.41 13.11 4.91
CA LEU A 84 12.47 11.93 4.04
C LEU A 84 12.46 10.62 4.84
N ALA A 85 13.11 10.58 6.00
CA ALA A 85 13.07 9.41 6.89
C ALA A 85 11.65 9.16 7.40
N THR A 86 10.95 10.22 7.83
CA THR A 86 9.56 10.14 8.30
C THR A 86 8.61 9.71 7.18
N GLU A 87 8.74 10.28 6.00
CA GLU A 87 7.94 9.93 4.82
C GLU A 87 8.13 8.45 4.43
N ARG A 88 9.39 8.00 4.39
CA ARG A 88 9.69 6.58 4.08
C ARG A 88 9.12 5.63 5.13
N ALA A 89 9.22 5.99 6.41
CA ALA A 89 8.66 5.19 7.51
C ALA A 89 7.12 5.11 7.40
N ALA A 90 6.45 6.24 7.19
CA ALA A 90 4.99 6.29 7.02
C ALA A 90 4.52 5.50 5.78
N LYS A 91 5.25 5.60 4.67
CA LYS A 91 4.96 4.83 3.47
C LYS A 91 5.09 3.33 3.70
N ALA A 92 6.17 2.89 4.37
CA ALA A 92 6.39 1.48 4.69
C ALA A 92 5.31 0.93 5.63
N GLU A 93 4.84 1.73 6.60
CA GLU A 93 3.74 1.36 7.49
C GLU A 93 2.42 1.22 6.74
N LEU A 94 2.11 2.17 5.85
CA LEU A 94 0.92 2.12 5.00
C LEU A 94 0.92 0.89 4.08
N GLU A 95 2.05 0.56 3.47
CA GLU A 95 2.19 -0.62 2.63
C GLU A 95 1.94 -1.92 3.43
N ARG A 96 2.49 -2.01 4.66
CA ARG A 96 2.23 -3.15 5.56
C ARG A 96 0.75 -3.26 5.94
N ALA A 97 0.12 -2.15 6.32
CA ALA A 97 -1.30 -2.13 6.66
C ALA A 97 -2.17 -2.55 5.47
N LEU A 98 -1.82 -2.12 4.25
CA LEU A 98 -2.52 -2.51 3.03
C LEU A 98 -2.41 -4.00 2.74
N VAL A 99 -1.23 -4.60 2.93
CA VAL A 99 -1.04 -6.06 2.77
C VAL A 99 -1.91 -6.82 3.75
N LEU A 100 -1.84 -6.49 5.05
CA LEU A 100 -2.65 -7.13 6.08
C LEU A 100 -4.16 -7.00 5.81
N SER A 101 -4.61 -5.84 5.38
CA SER A 101 -6.02 -5.60 5.02
C SER A 101 -6.48 -6.47 3.85
N ARG A 102 -5.63 -6.62 2.83
CA ARG A 102 -5.91 -7.49 1.68
C ARG A 102 -5.95 -8.96 2.04
N GLU A 103 -5.04 -9.41 2.87
CA GLU A 103 -5.02 -10.81 3.37
C GLU A 103 -6.26 -11.13 4.20
N ALA A 104 -6.64 -10.23 5.12
CA ALA A 104 -7.88 -10.37 5.88
C ALA A 104 -9.13 -10.39 4.98
N GLY A 105 -9.17 -9.51 3.96
CA GLY A 105 -10.25 -9.49 2.97
C GLY A 105 -10.36 -10.79 2.15
N ARG A 106 -9.23 -11.36 1.73
CA ARG A 106 -9.19 -12.64 1.03
C ARG A 106 -9.66 -13.79 1.93
N ALA A 107 -9.11 -13.90 3.14
CA ALA A 107 -9.51 -14.92 4.09
C ALA A 107 -11.02 -14.87 4.38
N LYS A 108 -11.59 -13.66 4.51
CA LYS A 108 -13.04 -13.49 4.69
C LYS A 108 -13.84 -13.95 3.46
N SER A 109 -13.37 -13.65 2.24
CA SER A 109 -14.02 -14.09 1.00
C SER A 109 -14.00 -15.60 0.85
N ASP A 110 -12.84 -16.22 1.10
CA ASP A 110 -12.65 -17.66 1.03
C ASP A 110 -13.54 -18.38 2.06
N PHE A 111 -13.60 -17.85 3.29
CA PHE A 111 -14.49 -18.34 4.34
C PHE A 111 -15.96 -18.30 3.92
N LEU A 112 -16.44 -17.16 3.38
CA LEU A 112 -17.83 -17.02 2.93
C LEU A 112 -18.15 -17.97 1.76
N SER A 113 -17.19 -18.21 0.87
CA SER A 113 -17.33 -19.15 -0.24
C SER A 113 -17.46 -20.60 0.26
N ALA A 114 -16.59 -21.01 1.18
CA ALA A 114 -16.66 -22.32 1.82
C ALA A 114 -17.98 -22.51 2.56
N MET A 115 -18.38 -21.54 3.37
CA MET A 115 -19.67 -21.57 4.11
C MET A 115 -20.87 -21.68 3.17
N SER A 116 -20.85 -20.96 2.05
CA SER A 116 -21.93 -21.05 1.04
C SER A 116 -22.04 -22.45 0.45
N HIS A 117 -20.91 -23.11 0.21
CA HIS A 117 -20.88 -24.50 -0.26
C HIS A 117 -21.44 -25.46 0.80
N ASP A 118 -20.98 -25.32 2.05
CA ASP A 118 -21.34 -26.20 3.15
C ASP A 118 -22.81 -26.07 3.57
N ILE A 119 -23.39 -24.88 3.42
CA ILE A 119 -24.84 -24.64 3.59
C ILE A 119 -25.65 -25.25 2.44
N ARG A 120 -25.15 -25.13 1.20
CA ARG A 120 -25.88 -25.63 0.01
C ARG A 120 -26.06 -27.12 0.01
N THR A 121 -25.09 -27.88 0.51
CA THR A 121 -25.11 -29.34 0.54
C THR A 121 -26.29 -29.90 1.35
N PRO A 122 -26.47 -29.56 2.63
CA PRO A 122 -27.63 -30.04 3.41
C PRO A 122 -28.96 -29.48 2.88
N MET A 123 -28.99 -28.22 2.36
CA MET A 123 -30.18 -27.68 1.74
C MET A 123 -30.64 -28.50 0.52
N ASN A 124 -29.71 -28.85 -0.37
CA ASN A 124 -30.03 -29.69 -1.52
C ASN A 124 -30.51 -31.09 -1.11
N ALA A 125 -29.93 -31.65 -0.03
CA ALA A 125 -30.40 -32.93 0.54
C ALA A 125 -31.83 -32.80 1.07
N ILE A 126 -32.17 -31.74 1.79
CA ILE A 126 -33.53 -31.51 2.30
C ILE A 126 -34.51 -31.39 1.12
N MET A 127 -34.19 -30.56 0.13
CA MET A 127 -35.03 -30.35 -1.06
C MET A 127 -35.24 -31.67 -1.84
N GLY A 128 -34.17 -32.43 -2.07
CA GLY A 128 -34.24 -33.70 -2.79
C GLY A 128 -35.03 -34.77 -2.04
N MET A 129 -34.83 -34.90 -0.73
CA MET A 129 -35.59 -35.84 0.09
C MET A 129 -37.07 -35.45 0.20
N THR A 130 -37.36 -34.16 0.27
CA THR A 130 -38.76 -33.65 0.24
C THR A 130 -39.47 -33.99 -1.07
N ALA A 131 -38.78 -33.81 -2.22
CA ALA A 131 -39.34 -34.18 -3.51
C ALA A 131 -39.57 -35.69 -3.62
N LEU A 132 -38.62 -36.49 -3.15
CA LEU A 132 -38.77 -37.97 -3.09
C LEU A 132 -39.89 -38.42 -2.19
N ALA A 133 -40.09 -37.82 -1.04
CA ALA A 133 -41.19 -38.13 -0.14
C ALA A 133 -42.54 -37.84 -0.80
N ASN A 134 -42.68 -36.72 -1.50
CA ASN A 134 -43.88 -36.35 -2.22
C ASN A 134 -44.25 -37.35 -3.33
N VAL A 135 -43.29 -37.84 -4.09
CA VAL A 135 -43.51 -38.82 -5.18
C VAL A 135 -43.87 -40.19 -4.57
N ASN A 136 -43.42 -40.54 -3.41
CA ASN A 136 -43.64 -41.83 -2.76
C ASN A 136 -44.66 -41.76 -1.60
N ILE A 137 -45.60 -40.84 -1.63
CA ILE A 137 -46.54 -40.54 -0.52
C ILE A 137 -47.35 -41.78 -0.07
N GLY A 138 -47.59 -42.75 -0.98
CA GLY A 138 -48.27 -44.01 -0.71
C GLY A 138 -47.37 -45.11 -0.04
N ASP A 139 -46.06 -44.89 0.00
CA ASP A 139 -45.09 -45.82 0.59
C ASP A 139 -44.58 -45.25 1.92
N SER A 140 -45.19 -45.66 3.01
CA SER A 140 -44.90 -45.13 4.34
C SER A 140 -43.45 -45.35 4.81
N ASP A 141 -42.81 -46.43 4.36
CA ASP A 141 -41.43 -46.75 4.76
C ASP A 141 -40.42 -45.85 4.02
N ARG A 142 -40.66 -45.59 2.74
CA ARG A 142 -39.88 -44.63 1.98
C ARG A 142 -40.04 -43.18 2.48
N VAL A 143 -41.27 -42.79 2.77
CA VAL A 143 -41.53 -41.45 3.35
C VAL A 143 -40.81 -41.31 4.68
N ARG A 144 -40.86 -42.33 5.55
CA ARG A 144 -40.16 -42.33 6.85
C ARG A 144 -38.64 -42.24 6.69
N ASP A 145 -38.03 -42.89 5.68
CA ASP A 145 -36.61 -42.78 5.40
C ASP A 145 -36.23 -41.38 4.92
N CYS A 146 -37.03 -40.81 4.02
CA CYS A 146 -36.84 -39.41 3.58
C CYS A 146 -36.90 -38.43 4.76
N LEU A 147 -37.87 -38.54 5.66
CA LEU A 147 -38.01 -37.68 6.84
C LEU A 147 -36.82 -37.79 7.79
N LYS A 148 -36.28 -39.02 7.98
CA LYS A 148 -35.06 -39.19 8.81
C LYS A 148 -33.86 -38.46 8.19
N LYS A 149 -33.68 -38.54 6.87
CA LYS A 149 -32.58 -37.84 6.16
C LYS A 149 -32.76 -36.32 6.18
N ILE A 150 -33.99 -35.83 6.08
CA ILE A 150 -34.31 -34.40 6.21
C ILE A 150 -33.93 -33.91 7.60
N ASN A 151 -34.32 -34.62 8.65
CA ASN A 151 -33.98 -34.26 10.03
C ASN A 151 -32.48 -34.23 10.27
N ALA A 152 -31.73 -35.22 9.77
CA ALA A 152 -30.27 -35.26 9.87
C ALA A 152 -29.61 -34.05 9.15
N ALA A 153 -30.06 -33.76 7.92
CA ALA A 153 -29.54 -32.63 7.14
C ALA A 153 -29.89 -31.29 7.80
N SER A 154 -31.09 -31.14 8.37
CA SER A 154 -31.52 -29.95 9.11
C SER A 154 -30.69 -29.71 10.39
N GLY A 155 -30.40 -30.80 11.14
CA GLY A 155 -29.53 -30.71 12.31
C GLY A 155 -28.11 -30.25 11.95
N HIS A 156 -27.56 -30.82 10.87
CA HIS A 156 -26.24 -30.38 10.38
C HIS A 156 -26.23 -28.90 9.93
N LEU A 157 -27.27 -28.47 9.22
CA LEU A 157 -27.41 -27.04 8.80
C LEU A 157 -27.48 -26.12 10.00
N LEU A 158 -28.22 -26.48 11.05
CA LEU A 158 -28.34 -25.70 12.28
C LEU A 158 -26.99 -25.57 13.00
N SER A 159 -26.20 -26.65 13.06
CA SER A 159 -24.84 -26.61 13.60
C SER A 159 -23.95 -25.64 12.85
N LEU A 160 -23.93 -25.68 11.49
CA LEU A 160 -23.15 -24.78 10.66
C LEU A 160 -23.55 -23.30 10.88
N ILE A 161 -24.85 -23.01 11.02
CA ILE A 161 -25.32 -21.66 11.30
C ILE A 161 -24.82 -21.17 12.67
N ASN A 162 -24.87 -22.03 13.69
CA ASN A 162 -24.38 -21.65 15.01
C ASN A 162 -22.88 -21.40 15.02
N ASP A 163 -22.09 -22.20 14.30
CA ASP A 163 -20.63 -22.03 14.15
C ASP A 163 -20.31 -20.66 13.53
N VAL A 164 -21.05 -20.27 12.48
CA VAL A 164 -20.91 -18.95 11.84
C VAL A 164 -21.27 -17.80 12.78
N LEU A 165 -22.36 -17.96 13.55
CA LEU A 165 -22.81 -16.92 14.50
C LEU A 165 -21.81 -16.75 15.65
N ASP A 166 -21.20 -17.82 16.12
CA ASP A 166 -20.20 -17.76 17.19
C ASP A 166 -18.89 -17.12 16.71
N MET A 167 -18.45 -17.38 15.47
CA MET A 167 -17.35 -16.61 14.86
C MET A 167 -17.65 -15.12 14.76
N GLY A 168 -18.87 -14.75 14.36
CA GLY A 168 -19.27 -13.35 14.27
C GLY A 168 -19.34 -12.62 15.62
N LYS A 169 -19.53 -13.34 16.73
CA LYS A 169 -19.44 -12.76 18.09
C LYS A 169 -18.00 -12.48 18.51
N ILE A 170 -17.08 -13.36 18.15
CA ILE A 170 -15.64 -13.21 18.46
C ILE A 170 -15.07 -11.98 17.73
N GLU A 171 -15.46 -11.73 16.49
CA GLU A 171 -15.00 -10.55 15.73
C GLU A 171 -15.50 -9.22 16.30
N ARG A 172 -16.69 -9.20 16.91
CA ARG A 172 -17.28 -7.97 17.50
C ARG A 172 -16.74 -7.61 18.87
N ASN A 173 -16.10 -8.53 19.56
CA ASN A 173 -15.54 -8.33 20.90
C ASN A 173 -14.02 -8.03 20.89
N LYS A 174 -13.43 -7.78 19.72
CA LYS A 174 -12.08 -7.23 19.50
C LYS A 174 -12.14 -5.76 19.11
#